data_678ef7fe6f8e6f6d04da72fb72b1ff31
#
_entry.id   678ef7fe6f8e6f6d04da72fb72b1ff31
#
_cell.length_a   1.000
_cell.length_b   1.000
_cell.length_c   1.000
_cell.angle_alpha   90.00
_cell.angle_beta   90.00
_cell.angle_gamma   90.00
#
_symmetry.space_group_name_H-M   'P 1'
#
loop_
_entity.id
_entity.type
_entity.pdbx_description
1 polymer ?
#
loop_
_entity_poly.entity_id
_entity_poly.type
_entity_poly.pdbx_seq_one_letter_code
_entity_poly.pdbx_strand_id
1 'polypeptide(L)'
;MDAQSLWKRYQDWLYYHEGLGLYLDISRMRFDDAFVESMKPKFAQAFEDMKALEAGAVANPDEGRMVGHYWLRNPDIAPTPELKQEILENLSHIEEFAQKVHNGTVHPPSASKFTDILSIGIGGSALGPQFVSTALAPESAPLEIHFIDNTDPAGIDALLNHIKDRLATTLVLVISKSGTTPDTRNGMIEVQKAFESMNLKFADQAVAITGHDSALEKQAQKEGWIDIFPMHDWVGGRTSELSAVGLVPAALQGIDIRGMLAGAKEMDDATRQPDLKSNPAALLALSWYFAGNGRGEKDMVVLPYKDSLLLFSRYLQQLVMESLGKEKDLAGNTVYQGIAVYGNKGSTDQHAYVQQLREGVPNFFLTFIEVLEDRQGHSPDVEPGITTGDYLLGFLYGTREAIYDNQRDSISVTIPQVNPRIVGALIALYDRAVGLYASLVNVNAYHQPGVEAGKKAASEILHLQTRMMEVIAAEGKPLSLEELAQKADAGDRIEMIYKILRHLHANGRQVTLSGNLAQPASLSVSAR
;
A
#
# COMPACT_ATOMS: atom_id res chain seq x y z
N MET A 1 33.85 4.30 -15.29
CA MET A 1 34.35 2.96 -15.70
C MET A 1 34.31 2.89 -17.21
N ASP A 2 35.26 2.21 -17.84
CA ASP A 2 35.20 1.92 -19.28
C ASP A 2 34.16 0.81 -19.59
N ALA A 3 33.87 0.61 -20.87
CA ALA A 3 32.85 -0.34 -21.32
C ALA A 3 33.13 -1.80 -20.91
N GLN A 4 34.41 -2.21 -20.90
CA GLN A 4 34.80 -3.56 -20.50
C GLN A 4 34.60 -3.76 -18.98
N SER A 5 35.00 -2.77 -18.17
CA SER A 5 34.79 -2.79 -16.72
C SER A 5 33.29 -2.81 -16.36
N LEU A 6 32.48 -2.03 -17.08
CA LEU A 6 31.02 -2.04 -16.90
C LEU A 6 30.40 -3.40 -17.27
N TRP A 7 30.82 -3.99 -18.38
CA TRP A 7 30.34 -5.31 -18.80
C TRP A 7 30.74 -6.41 -17.80
N LYS A 8 31.99 -6.38 -17.30
CA LYS A 8 32.42 -7.30 -16.26
C LYS A 8 31.59 -7.12 -14.99
N ARG A 9 31.41 -5.88 -14.54
CA ARG A 9 30.60 -5.57 -13.35
C ARG A 9 29.15 -6.03 -13.50
N TYR A 10 28.58 -5.88 -14.69
CA TYR A 10 27.24 -6.42 -14.99
C TYR A 10 27.20 -7.94 -14.80
N GLN A 11 28.17 -8.68 -15.32
CA GLN A 11 28.28 -10.13 -15.13
C GLN A 11 28.46 -10.52 -13.65
N ASP A 12 29.22 -9.75 -12.88
CA ASP A 12 29.52 -10.02 -11.48
C ASP A 12 28.33 -9.74 -10.54
N TRP A 13 27.39 -8.84 -10.94
CA TRP A 13 26.29 -8.32 -10.11
C TRP A 13 24.91 -8.48 -10.75
N LEU A 14 24.77 -9.35 -11.72
CA LEU A 14 23.51 -9.80 -12.27
C LEU A 14 23.07 -11.06 -11.53
N TYR A 15 21.87 -11.00 -10.96
CA TYR A 15 21.14 -12.16 -10.49
C TYR A 15 20.08 -12.55 -11.52
N TYR A 16 19.93 -13.85 -11.79
CA TYR A 16 18.90 -14.40 -12.66
C TYR A 16 18.16 -15.55 -11.98
N HIS A 17 16.83 -15.43 -11.91
CA HIS A 17 15.96 -16.49 -11.43
C HIS A 17 15.34 -17.23 -12.62
N GLU A 18 15.82 -18.43 -12.90
CA GLU A 18 15.43 -19.20 -14.08
C GLU A 18 13.91 -19.49 -14.13
N GLY A 19 13.32 -19.96 -13.03
CA GLY A 19 11.90 -20.31 -12.97
C GLY A 19 10.95 -19.14 -13.22
N LEU A 20 11.29 -17.94 -12.75
CA LEU A 20 10.51 -16.71 -12.94
C LEU A 20 10.91 -15.93 -14.19
N GLY A 21 12.06 -16.21 -14.81
CA GLY A 21 12.63 -15.38 -15.87
C GLY A 21 12.95 -13.96 -15.41
N LEU A 22 13.19 -13.78 -14.11
CA LEU A 22 13.44 -12.48 -13.50
C LEU A 22 14.94 -12.20 -13.40
N TYR A 23 15.35 -11.01 -13.83
CA TYR A 23 16.71 -10.51 -13.64
C TYR A 23 16.73 -9.37 -12.63
N LEU A 24 17.76 -9.33 -11.80
CA LEU A 24 18.07 -8.20 -10.92
C LEU A 24 19.50 -7.76 -11.18
N ASP A 25 19.68 -6.57 -11.72
CA ASP A 25 20.97 -5.95 -12.02
C ASP A 25 21.22 -4.80 -11.04
N ILE A 26 22.26 -4.95 -10.21
CA ILE A 26 22.76 -3.91 -9.31
C ILE A 26 24.14 -3.38 -9.73
N SER A 27 24.58 -3.67 -10.96
CA SER A 27 25.91 -3.30 -11.46
C SER A 27 26.13 -1.78 -11.53
N ARG A 28 25.06 -1.00 -11.61
CA ARG A 28 25.12 0.48 -11.63
C ARG A 28 25.09 1.11 -10.23
N MET A 29 25.08 0.31 -9.16
CA MET A 29 25.39 0.74 -7.80
C MET A 29 26.92 0.79 -7.64
N ARG A 30 27.47 1.91 -7.16
CA ARG A 30 28.93 2.19 -7.19
C ARG A 30 29.69 1.76 -5.94
N PHE A 31 29.16 0.80 -5.17
CA PHE A 31 29.90 0.19 -4.07
C PHE A 31 31.11 -0.60 -4.57
N ASP A 32 32.10 -0.75 -3.71
CA ASP A 32 33.28 -1.56 -3.93
C ASP A 32 33.25 -2.89 -3.16
N ASP A 33 34.25 -3.74 -3.40
CA ASP A 33 34.34 -5.03 -2.73
C ASP A 33 34.59 -4.89 -1.22
N ALA A 34 35.27 -3.84 -0.78
CA ALA A 34 35.52 -3.58 0.64
C ALA A 34 34.22 -3.30 1.38
N PHE A 35 33.31 -2.53 0.77
CA PHE A 35 31.97 -2.31 1.33
C PHE A 35 31.20 -3.63 1.44
N VAL A 36 31.20 -4.45 0.38
CA VAL A 36 30.50 -5.75 0.38
C VAL A 36 31.05 -6.67 1.49
N GLU A 37 32.35 -6.77 1.63
CA GLU A 37 32.97 -7.56 2.70
C GLU A 37 32.57 -7.05 4.09
N SER A 38 32.51 -5.73 4.29
CA SER A 38 32.08 -5.13 5.55
C SER A 38 30.62 -5.44 5.93
N MET A 39 29.78 -5.73 4.94
CA MET A 39 28.35 -6.03 5.14
C MET A 39 28.07 -7.51 5.45
N LYS A 40 28.98 -8.44 5.14
CA LYS A 40 28.78 -9.88 5.35
C LYS A 40 28.36 -10.25 6.78
N PRO A 41 28.96 -9.74 7.85
CA PRO A 41 28.52 -10.07 9.22
C PRO A 41 27.09 -9.59 9.52
N LYS A 42 26.69 -8.41 8.99
CA LYS A 42 25.34 -7.88 9.16
C LYS A 42 24.32 -8.74 8.42
N PHE A 43 24.61 -9.17 7.19
CA PHE A 43 23.73 -10.06 6.44
C PHE A 43 23.64 -11.45 7.07
N ALA A 44 24.72 -11.99 7.63
CA ALA A 44 24.67 -13.26 8.37
C ALA A 44 23.64 -13.18 9.52
N GLN A 45 23.66 -12.08 10.29
CA GLN A 45 22.65 -11.85 11.34
C GLN A 45 21.25 -11.67 10.75
N ALA A 46 21.10 -10.87 9.69
CA ALA A 46 19.80 -10.63 9.07
C ALA A 46 19.15 -11.91 8.52
N PHE A 47 19.93 -12.84 7.99
CA PHE A 47 19.43 -14.15 7.54
C PHE A 47 18.94 -15.00 8.73
N GLU A 48 19.65 -14.99 9.86
CA GLU A 48 19.18 -15.69 11.06
C GLU A 48 17.93 -15.04 11.67
N ASP A 49 17.84 -13.70 11.67
CA ASP A 49 16.65 -12.98 12.12
C ASP A 49 15.42 -13.34 11.27
N MET A 50 15.58 -13.38 9.96
CA MET A 50 14.48 -13.78 9.04
C MET A 50 14.07 -15.22 9.22
N LYS A 51 15.01 -16.12 9.45
CA LYS A 51 14.74 -17.54 9.73
C LYS A 51 13.99 -17.71 11.06
N ALA A 52 14.40 -16.98 12.10
CA ALA A 52 13.70 -16.97 13.39
C ALA A 52 12.28 -16.42 13.26
N LEU A 53 12.10 -15.34 12.49
CA LEU A 53 10.79 -14.75 12.21
C LEU A 53 9.87 -15.76 11.52
N GLU A 54 10.31 -16.44 10.46
CA GLU A 54 9.51 -17.45 9.77
C GLU A 54 9.19 -18.67 10.65
N ALA A 55 10.05 -18.98 11.63
CA ALA A 55 9.81 -20.02 12.62
C ALA A 55 8.82 -19.59 13.74
N GLY A 56 8.25 -18.41 13.68
CA GLY A 56 7.23 -17.91 14.61
C GLY A 56 7.79 -17.15 15.82
N ALA A 57 9.02 -16.63 15.75
CA ALA A 57 9.51 -15.72 16.79
C ALA A 57 8.65 -14.45 16.84
N VAL A 58 8.56 -13.82 18.04
CA VAL A 58 7.91 -12.51 18.22
C VAL A 58 8.80 -11.44 17.59
N ALA A 59 8.59 -11.19 16.29
CA ALA A 59 9.35 -10.21 15.50
C ALA A 59 8.77 -8.79 15.56
N ASN A 60 7.58 -8.63 16.14
CA ASN A 60 7.01 -7.33 16.50
C ASN A 60 6.91 -7.22 18.03
N PRO A 61 8.01 -6.88 18.73
CA PRO A 61 8.04 -6.86 20.19
C PRO A 61 7.15 -5.77 20.80
N ASP A 62 6.93 -4.65 20.09
CA ASP A 62 6.09 -3.55 20.58
C ASP A 62 4.62 -3.93 20.72
N GLU A 63 4.14 -4.88 19.90
CA GLU A 63 2.77 -5.41 19.96
C GLU A 63 2.72 -6.85 20.48
N GLY A 64 3.86 -7.46 20.80
CA GLY A 64 3.95 -8.84 21.29
C GLY A 64 3.49 -9.89 20.27
N ARG A 65 3.68 -9.64 18.95
CA ARG A 65 3.12 -10.47 17.87
C ARG A 65 4.18 -11.17 17.03
N MET A 66 3.81 -12.36 16.56
CA MET A 66 4.49 -13.00 15.43
C MET A 66 4.25 -12.21 14.15
N VAL A 67 5.10 -12.45 13.14
CA VAL A 67 4.99 -11.87 11.80
C VAL A 67 4.97 -13.01 10.79
N GLY A 68 3.79 -13.29 10.24
CA GLY A 68 3.53 -14.51 9.49
C GLY A 68 3.04 -14.31 8.04
N HIS A 69 3.11 -13.10 7.47
CA HIS A 69 2.68 -12.89 6.09
C HIS A 69 3.42 -13.79 5.08
N TYR A 70 4.61 -14.28 5.41
CA TYR A 70 5.35 -15.27 4.62
C TYR A 70 4.67 -16.64 4.58
N TRP A 71 3.90 -17.03 5.61
CA TRP A 71 3.18 -18.31 5.66
C TRP A 71 2.00 -18.35 4.69
N LEU A 72 1.42 -17.20 4.36
CA LEU A 72 0.28 -17.09 3.43
C LEU A 72 0.56 -17.71 2.07
N ARG A 73 1.79 -17.61 1.57
CA ARG A 73 2.23 -18.13 0.28
C ARG A 73 2.93 -19.48 0.35
N ASN A 74 3.29 -19.92 1.55
CA ASN A 74 3.83 -21.25 1.82
C ASN A 74 3.35 -21.75 3.20
N PRO A 75 2.11 -22.28 3.31
CA PRO A 75 1.56 -22.75 4.58
C PRO A 75 2.37 -23.87 5.25
N ASP A 76 3.22 -24.59 4.49
CA ASP A 76 4.04 -25.68 5.02
C ASP A 76 5.12 -25.21 6.01
N ILE A 77 5.49 -23.92 5.98
CA ILE A 77 6.47 -23.35 6.92
C ILE A 77 5.80 -22.65 8.11
N ALA A 78 4.46 -22.68 8.21
CA ALA A 78 3.78 -22.13 9.37
C ALA A 78 4.22 -22.87 10.64
N PRO A 79 4.43 -22.16 11.76
CA PRO A 79 5.04 -22.75 12.96
C PRO A 79 4.18 -23.82 13.65
N THR A 80 2.88 -23.85 13.37
CA THR A 80 1.98 -24.89 13.92
C THR A 80 1.03 -25.46 12.87
N PRO A 81 0.58 -26.72 13.03
CA PRO A 81 -0.40 -27.32 12.13
C PRO A 81 -1.73 -26.54 12.06
N GLU A 82 -2.14 -25.91 13.16
CA GLU A 82 -3.37 -25.13 13.25
C GLU A 82 -3.30 -23.90 12.35
N LEU A 83 -2.20 -23.14 12.39
CA LEU A 83 -1.97 -21.98 11.51
C LEU A 83 -1.92 -22.39 10.03
N LYS A 84 -1.27 -23.52 9.73
CA LYS A 84 -1.28 -24.08 8.37
C LYS A 84 -2.71 -24.37 7.90
N GLN A 85 -3.49 -25.04 8.73
CA GLN A 85 -4.86 -25.42 8.40
C GLN A 85 -5.74 -24.18 8.20
N GLU A 86 -5.64 -23.20 9.09
CA GLU A 86 -6.36 -21.92 9.01
C GLU A 86 -6.08 -21.17 7.69
N ILE A 87 -4.82 -21.13 7.25
CA ILE A 87 -4.44 -20.50 5.97
C ILE A 87 -5.08 -21.26 4.79
N LEU A 88 -5.01 -22.59 4.78
CA LEU A 88 -5.56 -23.41 3.70
C LEU A 88 -7.09 -23.33 3.63
N GLU A 89 -7.77 -23.35 4.77
CA GLU A 89 -9.22 -23.22 4.85
C GLU A 89 -9.68 -21.85 4.36
N ASN A 90 -8.99 -20.78 4.79
CA ASN A 90 -9.30 -19.43 4.33
C ASN A 90 -9.11 -19.29 2.81
N LEU A 91 -8.04 -19.85 2.24
CA LEU A 91 -7.81 -19.82 0.80
C LEU A 91 -8.91 -20.59 0.04
N SER A 92 -9.31 -21.76 0.52
CA SER A 92 -10.40 -22.53 -0.08
C SER A 92 -11.73 -21.78 0.01
N HIS A 93 -12.01 -21.13 1.14
CA HIS A 93 -13.19 -20.31 1.34
C HIS A 93 -13.26 -19.13 0.33
N ILE A 94 -12.12 -18.44 0.10
CA ILE A 94 -12.04 -17.36 -0.89
C ILE A 94 -12.38 -17.86 -2.30
N GLU A 95 -11.80 -19.00 -2.70
CA GLU A 95 -12.04 -19.59 -4.02
C GLU A 95 -13.50 -20.03 -4.21
N GLU A 96 -14.06 -20.71 -3.21
CA GLU A 96 -15.47 -21.14 -3.23
C GLU A 96 -16.41 -19.93 -3.28
N PHE A 97 -16.14 -18.89 -2.51
CA PHE A 97 -16.95 -17.69 -2.52
C PHE A 97 -16.93 -17.00 -3.89
N ALA A 98 -15.75 -16.77 -4.46
CA ALA A 98 -15.62 -16.19 -5.80
C ALA A 98 -16.35 -17.03 -6.85
N GLN A 99 -16.23 -18.36 -6.79
CA GLN A 99 -16.95 -19.25 -7.70
C GLN A 99 -18.48 -19.14 -7.55
N LYS A 100 -19.00 -19.05 -6.30
CA LYS A 100 -20.44 -18.86 -6.03
C LYS A 100 -20.95 -17.53 -6.55
N VAL A 101 -20.17 -16.47 -6.48
CA VAL A 101 -20.49 -15.16 -7.04
C VAL A 101 -20.49 -15.22 -8.58
N HIS A 102 -19.46 -15.77 -9.19
CA HIS A 102 -19.33 -15.85 -10.65
C HIS A 102 -20.44 -16.70 -11.30
N ASN A 103 -20.84 -17.80 -10.68
CA ASN A 103 -21.89 -18.67 -11.22
C ASN A 103 -23.32 -18.21 -10.84
N GLY A 104 -23.46 -17.16 -10.01
CA GLY A 104 -24.76 -16.62 -9.59
C GLY A 104 -25.44 -17.41 -8.47
N THR A 105 -24.74 -18.32 -7.77
CA THR A 105 -25.26 -18.95 -6.54
C THR A 105 -25.36 -17.92 -5.41
N VAL A 106 -24.39 -17.00 -5.34
CA VAL A 106 -24.43 -15.80 -4.52
C VAL A 106 -24.69 -14.63 -5.46
N HIS A 107 -25.83 -13.98 -5.32
CA HIS A 107 -26.30 -12.92 -6.21
C HIS A 107 -27.05 -11.83 -5.43
N PRO A 108 -27.19 -10.61 -5.98
CA PRO A 108 -27.97 -9.57 -5.35
C PRO A 108 -29.47 -9.90 -5.42
N PRO A 109 -30.31 -9.40 -4.49
CA PRO A 109 -31.75 -9.69 -4.48
C PRO A 109 -32.49 -9.30 -5.78
N SER A 110 -31.98 -8.30 -6.50
CA SER A 110 -32.62 -7.69 -7.67
C SER A 110 -32.16 -8.25 -9.01
N ALA A 111 -31.11 -9.10 -9.05
CA ALA A 111 -30.53 -9.63 -10.28
C ALA A 111 -29.90 -11.01 -10.06
N SER A 112 -29.61 -11.72 -11.14
CA SER A 112 -29.01 -13.06 -11.10
C SER A 112 -27.50 -13.09 -10.86
N LYS A 113 -26.83 -11.93 -10.92
CA LYS A 113 -25.38 -11.80 -10.73
C LYS A 113 -25.00 -10.42 -10.22
N PHE A 114 -23.92 -10.35 -9.48
CA PHE A 114 -23.19 -9.11 -9.23
C PHE A 114 -22.42 -8.69 -10.50
N THR A 115 -22.26 -7.38 -10.69
CA THR A 115 -21.52 -6.77 -11.81
C THR A 115 -20.34 -5.95 -11.35
N ASP A 116 -20.40 -5.44 -10.13
CA ASP A 116 -19.44 -4.53 -9.57
C ASP A 116 -19.00 -4.94 -8.16
N ILE A 117 -17.80 -4.53 -7.79
CA ILE A 117 -17.26 -4.59 -6.44
C ILE A 117 -17.04 -3.16 -5.96
N LEU A 118 -17.54 -2.82 -4.79
CA LEU A 118 -17.19 -1.59 -4.08
C LEU A 118 -16.35 -1.94 -2.86
N SER A 119 -15.04 -1.70 -2.95
CA SER A 119 -14.09 -1.97 -1.87
C SER A 119 -13.91 -0.73 -1.00
N ILE A 120 -14.24 -0.85 0.29
CA ILE A 120 -14.14 0.23 1.29
C ILE A 120 -13.03 -0.14 2.27
N GLY A 121 -11.91 0.57 2.20
CA GLY A 121 -10.74 0.30 3.04
C GLY A 121 -9.67 1.37 2.85
N ILE A 122 -8.74 1.52 3.78
CA ILE A 122 -7.67 2.51 3.72
C ILE A 122 -6.31 1.87 3.99
N GLY A 123 -5.23 2.49 3.50
CA GLY A 123 -3.87 2.00 3.68
C GLY A 123 -3.69 0.61 3.06
N GLY A 124 -3.24 -0.37 3.84
CA GLY A 124 -3.05 -1.76 3.37
C GLY A 124 -4.33 -2.43 2.88
N SER A 125 -5.50 -1.97 3.33
CA SER A 125 -6.80 -2.47 2.84
C SER A 125 -7.20 -1.90 1.48
N ALA A 126 -6.41 -0.99 0.89
CA ALA A 126 -6.70 -0.37 -0.40
C ALA A 126 -5.50 -0.41 -1.35
N LEU A 127 -4.29 -0.05 -0.90
CA LEU A 127 -3.14 0.20 -1.78
C LEU A 127 -2.66 -1.06 -2.51
N GLY A 128 -2.59 -2.20 -1.82
CA GLY A 128 -2.29 -3.49 -2.43
C GLY A 128 -3.37 -3.92 -3.43
N PRO A 129 -4.66 -3.98 -3.02
CA PRO A 129 -5.77 -4.30 -3.93
C PRO A 129 -5.86 -3.39 -5.16
N GLN A 130 -5.61 -2.07 -5.02
CA GLN A 130 -5.56 -1.13 -6.15
C GLN A 130 -4.40 -1.46 -7.10
N PHE A 131 -3.22 -1.74 -6.56
CA PHE A 131 -2.06 -2.13 -7.36
C PHE A 131 -2.32 -3.42 -8.14
N VAL A 132 -2.77 -4.47 -7.46
CA VAL A 132 -3.03 -5.79 -8.09
C VAL A 132 -4.16 -5.69 -9.12
N SER A 133 -5.23 -4.98 -8.82
CA SER A 133 -6.31 -4.72 -9.77
C SER A 133 -5.81 -4.00 -11.03
N THR A 134 -5.04 -2.90 -10.86
CA THR A 134 -4.49 -2.14 -12.00
C THR A 134 -3.51 -2.98 -12.83
N ALA A 135 -2.74 -3.85 -12.17
CA ALA A 135 -1.73 -4.66 -12.85
C ALA A 135 -2.33 -5.87 -13.59
N LEU A 136 -3.38 -6.49 -13.05
CA LEU A 136 -3.78 -7.84 -13.40
C LEU A 136 -5.26 -8.03 -13.79
N ALA A 137 -6.13 -7.05 -13.54
CA ALA A 137 -7.54 -7.23 -13.90
C ALA A 137 -7.67 -7.52 -15.41
N PRO A 138 -8.37 -8.60 -15.81
CA PRO A 138 -8.60 -8.90 -17.22
C PRO A 138 -9.51 -7.85 -17.85
N GLU A 139 -9.38 -7.61 -19.16
CA GLU A 139 -10.26 -6.68 -19.90
C GLU A 139 -11.74 -6.99 -19.73
N SER A 140 -12.08 -8.27 -19.59
CA SER A 140 -13.44 -8.76 -19.34
C SER A 140 -13.54 -9.34 -17.92
N ALA A 141 -13.20 -8.55 -16.91
CA ALA A 141 -13.34 -8.98 -15.52
C ALA A 141 -14.81 -9.37 -15.23
N PRO A 142 -15.05 -10.47 -14.48
CA PRO A 142 -16.40 -10.84 -14.05
C PRO A 142 -17.13 -9.74 -13.29
N LEU A 143 -16.40 -8.99 -12.46
CA LEU A 143 -16.88 -7.82 -11.72
C LEU A 143 -15.90 -6.66 -11.89
N GLU A 144 -16.41 -5.46 -12.13
CA GLU A 144 -15.62 -4.21 -12.15
C GLU A 144 -15.41 -3.71 -10.72
N ILE A 145 -14.18 -3.35 -10.34
CA ILE A 145 -13.88 -2.89 -8.98
C ILE A 145 -13.77 -1.38 -8.86
N HIS A 146 -14.34 -0.84 -7.77
CA HIS A 146 -14.29 0.56 -7.37
C HIS A 146 -13.79 0.65 -5.93
N PHE A 147 -13.13 1.77 -5.57
CA PHE A 147 -12.51 1.93 -4.26
C PHE A 147 -12.98 3.21 -3.55
N ILE A 148 -13.36 3.07 -2.28
CA ILE A 148 -13.45 4.18 -1.33
C ILE A 148 -12.29 4.01 -0.34
N ASP A 149 -11.25 4.82 -0.51
CA ASP A 149 -10.01 4.78 0.29
C ASP A 149 -9.73 6.09 1.03
N ASN A 150 -10.73 6.96 1.13
CA ASN A 150 -10.63 8.26 1.77
C ASN A 150 -11.98 8.71 2.34
N THR A 151 -11.96 9.68 3.27
CA THR A 151 -13.13 10.33 3.87
C THR A 151 -13.55 11.62 3.14
N ASP A 152 -13.12 11.86 1.91
CA ASP A 152 -13.54 13.04 1.13
C ASP A 152 -14.99 12.87 0.65
N PRO A 153 -15.94 13.69 1.13
CA PRO A 153 -17.35 13.57 0.73
C PRO A 153 -17.56 13.73 -0.78
N ALA A 154 -16.86 14.66 -1.40
CA ALA A 154 -17.01 14.89 -2.85
C ALA A 154 -16.48 13.73 -3.68
N GLY A 155 -15.40 13.08 -3.24
CA GLY A 155 -14.86 11.87 -3.85
C GLY A 155 -15.83 10.68 -3.72
N ILE A 156 -16.42 10.51 -2.53
CA ILE A 156 -17.44 9.48 -2.29
C ILE A 156 -18.68 9.73 -3.16
N ASP A 157 -19.19 10.97 -3.20
CA ASP A 157 -20.33 11.35 -4.05
C ASP A 157 -20.06 11.10 -5.53
N ALA A 158 -18.88 11.47 -6.01
CA ALA A 158 -18.49 11.26 -7.41
C ALA A 158 -18.53 9.77 -7.78
N LEU A 159 -17.97 8.91 -6.92
CA LEU A 159 -17.97 7.46 -7.12
C LEU A 159 -19.40 6.88 -7.06
N LEU A 160 -20.17 7.20 -6.01
CA LEU A 160 -21.52 6.69 -5.86
C LEU A 160 -22.43 7.14 -7.01
N ASN A 161 -22.28 8.36 -7.52
CA ASN A 161 -22.99 8.82 -8.71
C ASN A 161 -22.57 8.06 -9.98
N HIS A 162 -21.27 7.72 -10.10
CA HIS A 162 -20.75 6.94 -11.24
C HIS A 162 -21.37 5.52 -11.31
N ILE A 163 -21.53 4.86 -10.15
CA ILE A 163 -22.08 3.50 -10.08
C ILE A 163 -23.57 3.45 -9.73
N LYS A 164 -24.26 4.59 -9.67
CA LYS A 164 -25.63 4.70 -9.16
C LYS A 164 -26.59 3.67 -9.77
N ASP A 165 -26.58 3.54 -11.09
CA ASP A 165 -27.49 2.64 -11.81
C ASP A 165 -27.10 1.15 -11.64
N ARG A 166 -25.89 0.88 -11.12
CA ARG A 166 -25.35 -0.46 -10.86
C ARG A 166 -25.28 -0.79 -9.36
N LEU A 167 -25.68 0.13 -8.48
CA LEU A 167 -25.60 -0.06 -7.03
C LEU A 167 -26.41 -1.28 -6.57
N ALA A 168 -27.54 -1.57 -7.23
CA ALA A 168 -28.36 -2.75 -6.96
C ALA A 168 -27.68 -4.09 -7.35
N THR A 169 -26.61 -4.06 -8.11
CA THR A 169 -25.79 -5.23 -8.51
C THR A 169 -24.35 -5.12 -8.05
N THR A 170 -24.05 -4.24 -7.09
CA THR A 170 -22.71 -4.02 -6.53
C THR A 170 -22.51 -4.85 -5.26
N LEU A 171 -21.48 -5.67 -5.22
CA LEU A 171 -20.99 -6.36 -4.01
C LEU A 171 -20.09 -5.43 -3.22
N VAL A 172 -20.39 -5.18 -1.96
CA VAL A 172 -19.62 -4.27 -1.10
C VAL A 172 -18.67 -5.05 -0.21
N LEU A 173 -17.36 -4.78 -0.32
CA LEU A 173 -16.33 -5.32 0.56
C LEU A 173 -15.94 -4.25 1.59
N VAL A 174 -16.18 -4.51 2.87
CA VAL A 174 -15.73 -3.63 3.96
C VAL A 174 -14.50 -4.24 4.62
N ILE A 175 -13.36 -3.58 4.47
CA ILE A 175 -12.05 -4.12 4.84
C ILE A 175 -11.44 -3.31 5.99
N SER A 176 -11.49 -3.85 7.21
CA SER A 176 -10.94 -3.18 8.41
C SER A 176 -10.59 -4.19 9.49
N LYS A 177 -9.31 -4.29 9.88
CA LYS A 177 -8.84 -5.25 10.89
C LYS A 177 -9.55 -5.09 12.24
N SER A 178 -9.66 -3.86 12.74
CA SER A 178 -10.32 -3.56 14.02
C SER A 178 -11.82 -3.32 13.91
N GLY A 179 -12.30 -2.97 12.71
CA GLY A 179 -13.66 -2.49 12.49
C GLY A 179 -13.94 -1.07 13.01
N THR A 180 -12.94 -0.42 13.62
CA THR A 180 -13.09 0.91 14.23
C THR A 180 -12.34 2.02 13.49
N THR A 181 -11.65 1.70 12.39
CA THR A 181 -10.92 2.67 11.57
C THR A 181 -11.90 3.73 11.04
N PRO A 182 -11.72 5.01 11.38
CA PRO A 182 -12.71 6.05 11.07
C PRO A 182 -13.00 6.18 9.58
N ASP A 183 -11.96 6.12 8.74
CA ASP A 183 -12.09 6.28 7.29
C ASP A 183 -12.98 5.18 6.69
N THR A 184 -12.71 3.92 6.99
CA THR A 184 -13.51 2.78 6.51
C THR A 184 -14.94 2.84 7.05
N ARG A 185 -15.11 3.15 8.36
CA ARG A 185 -16.43 3.30 8.96
C ARG A 185 -17.24 4.42 8.29
N ASN A 186 -16.63 5.57 8.03
CA ASN A 186 -17.30 6.71 7.42
C ASN A 186 -17.73 6.37 5.97
N GLY A 187 -16.83 5.80 5.17
CA GLY A 187 -17.17 5.32 3.84
C GLY A 187 -18.32 4.31 3.84
N MET A 188 -18.29 3.34 4.76
CA MET A 188 -19.38 2.38 4.93
C MET A 188 -20.72 3.07 5.26
N ILE A 189 -20.74 4.03 6.17
CA ILE A 189 -21.97 4.76 6.54
C ILE A 189 -22.53 5.55 5.36
N GLU A 190 -21.68 6.22 4.58
CA GLU A 190 -22.12 6.95 3.38
C GLU A 190 -22.72 5.99 2.33
N VAL A 191 -22.10 4.83 2.11
CA VAL A 191 -22.63 3.79 1.22
C VAL A 191 -23.95 3.22 1.74
N GLN A 192 -24.07 2.93 3.06
CA GLN A 192 -25.32 2.48 3.66
C GLN A 192 -26.46 3.46 3.40
N LYS A 193 -26.22 4.76 3.56
CA LYS A 193 -27.23 5.79 3.25
C LYS A 193 -27.61 5.84 1.76
N ALA A 194 -26.64 5.64 0.87
CA ALA A 194 -26.92 5.54 -0.56
C ALA A 194 -27.82 4.34 -0.87
N PHE A 195 -27.56 3.17 -0.26
CA PHE A 195 -28.41 1.98 -0.36
C PHE A 195 -29.82 2.25 0.17
N GLU A 196 -29.93 2.83 1.36
CA GLU A 196 -31.23 3.19 1.96
C GLU A 196 -32.02 4.14 1.05
N SER A 197 -31.39 5.14 0.44
CA SER A 197 -32.04 6.09 -0.47
C SER A 197 -32.64 5.41 -1.72
N MET A 198 -32.13 4.24 -2.09
CA MET A 198 -32.59 3.42 -3.20
C MET A 198 -33.49 2.24 -2.76
N ASN A 199 -33.86 2.17 -1.47
CA ASN A 199 -34.57 1.06 -0.85
C ASN A 199 -33.84 -0.31 -1.00
N LEU A 200 -32.52 -0.29 -1.02
CA LEU A 200 -31.68 -1.48 -1.00
C LEU A 200 -31.26 -1.79 0.45
N LYS A 201 -31.14 -3.07 0.76
CA LYS A 201 -30.64 -3.51 2.07
C LYS A 201 -29.15 -3.82 1.96
N PHE A 202 -28.33 -3.05 2.65
CA PHE A 202 -26.86 -3.13 2.60
C PHE A 202 -26.34 -4.54 2.93
N ALA A 203 -26.89 -5.17 3.98
CA ALA A 203 -26.47 -6.51 4.42
C ALA A 203 -26.61 -7.60 3.35
N ASP A 204 -27.58 -7.46 2.43
CA ASP A 204 -27.81 -8.43 1.36
C ASP A 204 -26.76 -8.35 0.24
N GLN A 205 -25.87 -7.34 0.28
CA GLN A 205 -24.80 -7.10 -0.71
C GLN A 205 -23.43 -6.84 -0.05
N ALA A 206 -23.30 -7.04 1.26
CA ALA A 206 -22.10 -6.72 2.02
C ALA A 206 -21.32 -7.97 2.45
N VAL A 207 -19.99 -7.85 2.39
CA VAL A 207 -19.01 -8.82 2.89
C VAL A 207 -18.02 -8.10 3.79
N ALA A 208 -17.67 -8.70 4.92
CA ALA A 208 -16.65 -8.16 5.82
C ALA A 208 -15.32 -8.90 5.63
N ILE A 209 -14.21 -8.13 5.59
CA ILE A 209 -12.85 -8.67 5.72
C ILE A 209 -12.25 -8.03 6.96
N THR A 210 -12.14 -8.80 8.06
CA THR A 210 -11.91 -8.21 9.38
C THR A 210 -11.22 -9.17 10.35
N GLY A 211 -10.68 -8.62 11.43
CA GLY A 211 -10.11 -9.42 12.52
C GLY A 211 -11.17 -10.14 13.34
N HIS A 212 -10.79 -11.27 13.94
CA HIS A 212 -11.65 -12.01 14.84
C HIS A 212 -12.05 -11.17 16.06
N ASP A 213 -13.29 -11.35 16.53
CA ASP A 213 -13.91 -10.56 17.62
C ASP A 213 -13.95 -9.02 17.41
N SER A 214 -13.67 -8.55 16.20
CA SER A 214 -13.71 -7.13 15.86
C SER A 214 -15.13 -6.55 15.93
N ALA A 215 -15.21 -5.21 15.99
CA ALA A 215 -16.50 -4.51 15.93
C ALA A 215 -17.22 -4.78 14.60
N LEU A 216 -16.47 -4.87 13.49
CA LEU A 216 -17.04 -5.14 12.16
C LEU A 216 -17.54 -6.57 12.04
N GLU A 217 -16.82 -7.56 12.57
CA GLU A 217 -17.29 -8.95 12.59
C GLU A 217 -18.63 -9.08 13.33
N LYS A 218 -18.71 -8.49 14.54
CA LYS A 218 -19.95 -8.48 15.34
C LYS A 218 -21.12 -7.81 14.63
N GLN A 219 -20.84 -6.71 13.93
CA GLN A 219 -21.86 -6.02 13.13
C GLN A 219 -22.33 -6.91 11.96
N ALA A 220 -21.41 -7.47 11.18
CA ALA A 220 -21.71 -8.31 10.04
C ALA A 220 -22.53 -9.56 10.44
N GLN A 221 -22.14 -10.23 11.54
CA GLN A 221 -22.88 -11.36 12.08
C GLN A 221 -24.29 -10.97 12.53
N LYS A 222 -24.43 -9.86 13.28
CA LYS A 222 -25.71 -9.36 13.78
C LYS A 222 -26.68 -8.98 12.67
N GLU A 223 -26.17 -8.35 11.60
CA GLU A 223 -26.97 -7.87 10.48
C GLU A 223 -27.17 -8.93 9.40
N GLY A 224 -26.47 -10.06 9.48
CA GLY A 224 -26.56 -11.17 8.51
C GLY A 224 -25.97 -10.82 7.16
N TRP A 225 -24.75 -10.30 7.11
CA TRP A 225 -24.03 -10.03 5.87
C TRP A 225 -23.73 -11.33 5.11
N ILE A 226 -23.45 -11.23 3.82
CA ILE A 226 -23.27 -12.39 2.93
C ILE A 226 -22.17 -13.32 3.41
N ASP A 227 -21.00 -12.75 3.79
CA ASP A 227 -19.85 -13.54 4.23
C ASP A 227 -18.88 -12.70 5.10
N ILE A 228 -17.96 -13.39 5.79
CA ILE A 228 -16.92 -12.78 6.62
C ILE A 228 -15.60 -13.53 6.39
N PHE A 229 -14.55 -12.79 6.00
CA PHE A 229 -13.20 -13.32 5.81
C PHE A 229 -12.26 -12.83 6.91
N PRO A 230 -11.42 -13.70 7.49
CA PRO A 230 -10.56 -13.34 8.60
C PRO A 230 -9.34 -12.52 8.16
N MET A 231 -8.99 -11.51 8.96
CA MET A 231 -7.69 -10.85 8.96
C MET A 231 -6.90 -11.34 10.17
N HIS A 232 -5.85 -12.09 9.92
CA HIS A 232 -5.03 -12.69 10.99
C HIS A 232 -4.20 -11.64 11.74
N ASP A 233 -4.00 -11.82 13.05
CA ASP A 233 -3.23 -10.90 13.88
C ASP A 233 -1.75 -10.82 13.50
N TRP A 234 -1.20 -11.91 13.01
CA TRP A 234 0.17 -12.02 12.54
C TRP A 234 0.40 -11.46 11.11
N VAL A 235 -0.63 -10.87 10.47
CA VAL A 235 -0.50 -10.13 9.21
C VAL A 235 -0.65 -8.64 9.47
N GLY A 236 0.39 -7.87 9.13
CA GLY A 236 0.35 -6.41 9.15
C GLY A 236 -0.44 -5.83 7.96
N GLY A 237 -0.99 -4.61 8.09
CA GLY A 237 -1.75 -3.97 7.01
C GLY A 237 -0.95 -3.85 5.71
N ARG A 238 0.29 -3.37 5.77
CA ARG A 238 1.16 -3.16 4.59
C ARG A 238 1.67 -4.43 3.93
N THR A 239 1.53 -5.59 4.59
CA THR A 239 1.92 -6.91 4.10
C THR A 239 0.72 -7.83 3.87
N SER A 240 -0.49 -7.28 3.75
CA SER A 240 -1.73 -8.05 3.70
C SER A 240 -2.21 -8.40 2.30
N GLU A 241 -1.51 -8.00 1.24
CA GLU A 241 -1.98 -8.21 -0.14
C GLU A 241 -2.18 -9.68 -0.50
N LEU A 242 -1.35 -10.58 0.03
CA LEU A 242 -1.49 -12.03 -0.17
C LEU A 242 -2.36 -12.73 0.89
N SER A 243 -3.13 -11.97 1.69
CA SER A 243 -4.18 -12.46 2.58
C SER A 243 -5.57 -12.26 1.97
N ALA A 244 -6.64 -12.54 2.73
CA ALA A 244 -8.02 -12.25 2.31
C ALA A 244 -8.22 -10.79 1.84
N VAL A 245 -7.44 -9.84 2.37
CA VAL A 245 -7.50 -8.42 2.01
C VAL A 245 -7.29 -8.18 0.51
N GLY A 246 -6.29 -8.81 -0.09
CA GLY A 246 -6.02 -8.70 -1.53
C GLY A 246 -6.63 -9.85 -2.33
N LEU A 247 -6.64 -11.08 -1.77
CA LEU A 247 -7.07 -12.25 -2.54
C LEU A 247 -8.59 -12.30 -2.79
N VAL A 248 -9.43 -11.79 -1.88
CA VAL A 248 -10.90 -11.75 -2.11
C VAL A 248 -11.24 -10.84 -3.29
N PRO A 249 -10.84 -9.55 -3.30
CA PRO A 249 -11.13 -8.69 -4.45
C PRO A 249 -10.46 -9.16 -5.74
N ALA A 250 -9.25 -9.76 -5.67
CA ALA A 250 -8.58 -10.31 -6.83
C ALA A 250 -9.33 -11.50 -7.44
N ALA A 251 -9.74 -12.47 -6.62
CA ALA A 251 -10.49 -13.64 -7.06
C ALA A 251 -11.85 -13.26 -7.67
N LEU A 252 -12.55 -12.28 -7.09
CA LEU A 252 -13.82 -11.77 -7.61
C LEU A 252 -13.65 -11.09 -8.99
N GLN A 253 -12.51 -10.48 -9.26
CA GLN A 253 -12.18 -9.93 -10.59
C GLN A 253 -11.73 -11.01 -11.60
N GLY A 254 -11.60 -12.27 -11.18
CA GLY A 254 -11.11 -13.36 -12.02
C GLY A 254 -9.59 -13.43 -12.15
N ILE A 255 -8.84 -12.76 -11.28
CA ILE A 255 -7.37 -12.84 -11.23
C ILE A 255 -6.96 -14.20 -10.64
N ASP A 256 -5.95 -14.83 -11.23
CA ASP A 256 -5.39 -16.09 -10.74
C ASP A 256 -4.61 -15.90 -9.42
N ILE A 257 -5.32 -16.02 -8.30
CA ILE A 257 -4.74 -15.89 -6.96
C ILE A 257 -3.77 -17.02 -6.61
N ARG A 258 -3.97 -18.23 -7.18
CA ARG A 258 -3.02 -19.33 -7.01
C ARG A 258 -1.69 -19.04 -7.71
N GLY A 259 -1.76 -18.46 -8.90
CA GLY A 259 -0.58 -18.00 -9.62
C GLY A 259 0.19 -16.92 -8.84
N MET A 260 -0.50 -15.96 -8.21
CA MET A 260 0.13 -14.95 -7.34
C MET A 260 0.86 -15.61 -6.17
N LEU A 261 0.21 -16.49 -5.44
CA LEU A 261 0.81 -17.20 -4.30
C LEU A 261 1.97 -18.09 -4.72
N ALA A 262 1.87 -18.78 -5.87
CA ALA A 262 2.95 -19.61 -6.40
C ALA A 262 4.20 -18.79 -6.74
N GLY A 263 4.03 -17.65 -7.43
CA GLY A 263 5.15 -16.76 -7.73
C GLY A 263 5.80 -16.15 -6.49
N ALA A 264 4.98 -15.77 -5.51
CA ALA A 264 5.47 -15.28 -4.22
C ALA A 264 6.24 -16.35 -3.44
N LYS A 265 5.75 -17.59 -3.42
CA LYS A 265 6.44 -18.73 -2.81
C LYS A 265 7.80 -18.99 -3.48
N GLU A 266 7.82 -18.99 -4.80
CA GLU A 266 9.04 -19.25 -5.58
C GLU A 266 10.11 -18.17 -5.32
N MET A 267 9.71 -16.91 -5.24
CA MET A 267 10.61 -15.83 -4.86
C MET A 267 11.08 -15.97 -3.40
N ASP A 268 10.22 -16.36 -2.48
CA ASP A 268 10.62 -16.62 -1.09
C ASP A 268 11.64 -17.76 -0.98
N ASP A 269 11.50 -18.82 -1.77
CA ASP A 269 12.45 -19.92 -1.80
C ASP A 269 13.86 -19.43 -2.24
N ALA A 270 13.93 -18.49 -3.20
CA ALA A 270 15.17 -17.84 -3.61
C ALA A 270 15.73 -16.90 -2.52
N THR A 271 14.87 -16.19 -1.81
CA THR A 271 15.29 -15.22 -0.78
C THR A 271 15.61 -15.85 0.58
N ARG A 272 15.44 -17.16 0.76
CA ARG A 272 15.91 -17.92 1.93
C ARG A 272 17.36 -18.35 1.83
N GLN A 273 18.01 -18.19 0.66
CA GLN A 273 19.43 -18.52 0.51
C GLN A 273 20.28 -17.59 1.39
N PRO A 274 21.09 -18.13 2.33
CA PRO A 274 21.89 -17.31 3.24
C PRO A 274 23.23 -16.87 2.58
N ASP A 275 23.18 -16.51 1.31
CA ASP A 275 24.29 -15.99 0.55
C ASP A 275 23.89 -14.70 -0.18
N LEU A 276 24.69 -13.67 -0.02
CA LEU A 276 24.39 -12.32 -0.51
C LEU A 276 24.19 -12.26 -2.02
N LYS A 277 25.02 -12.98 -2.81
CA LYS A 277 24.98 -12.90 -4.27
C LYS A 277 23.87 -13.73 -4.90
N SER A 278 23.44 -14.80 -4.25
CA SER A 278 22.36 -15.66 -4.72
C SER A 278 20.99 -15.32 -4.16
N ASN A 279 20.89 -14.25 -3.35
CA ASN A 279 19.65 -13.80 -2.71
C ASN A 279 19.23 -12.43 -3.27
N PRO A 280 18.18 -12.36 -4.11
CA PRO A 280 17.78 -11.11 -4.75
C PRO A 280 17.28 -10.05 -3.74
N ALA A 281 16.65 -10.45 -2.66
CA ALA A 281 16.22 -9.50 -1.62
C ALA A 281 17.42 -8.93 -0.85
N ALA A 282 18.46 -9.73 -0.63
CA ALA A 282 19.69 -9.26 -0.02
C ALA A 282 20.44 -8.29 -0.94
N LEU A 283 20.45 -8.51 -2.26
CA LEU A 283 21.01 -7.57 -3.23
C LEU A 283 20.28 -6.23 -3.23
N LEU A 284 18.96 -6.22 -3.12
CA LEU A 284 18.18 -4.99 -2.95
C LEU A 284 18.53 -4.29 -1.62
N ALA A 285 18.50 -5.01 -0.51
CA ALA A 285 18.80 -4.45 0.81
C ALA A 285 20.24 -3.89 0.90
N LEU A 286 21.23 -4.58 0.27
CA LEU A 286 22.61 -4.10 0.12
C LEU A 286 22.66 -2.76 -0.62
N SER A 287 21.95 -2.69 -1.75
CA SER A 287 21.90 -1.50 -2.60
C SER A 287 21.27 -0.32 -1.87
N TRP A 288 20.16 -0.55 -1.15
CA TRP A 288 19.50 0.48 -0.34
C TRP A 288 20.40 0.96 0.82
N TYR A 289 21.08 0.01 1.48
CA TYR A 289 22.00 0.35 2.57
C TYR A 289 23.18 1.20 2.07
N PHE A 290 23.77 0.82 0.92
CA PHE A 290 24.83 1.59 0.29
C PHE A 290 24.35 2.99 -0.11
N ALA A 291 23.24 3.08 -0.86
CA ALA A 291 22.73 4.35 -1.35
C ALA A 291 22.40 5.33 -0.21
N GLY A 292 21.77 4.84 0.85
CA GLY A 292 21.31 5.63 1.98
C GLY A 292 22.28 5.67 3.18
N ASN A 293 23.52 5.20 3.05
CA ASN A 293 24.52 5.12 4.13
C ASN A 293 23.99 4.41 5.40
N GLY A 294 23.09 3.43 5.23
CA GLY A 294 22.41 2.75 6.33
C GLY A 294 21.47 3.63 7.16
N ARG A 295 21.06 4.81 6.66
CA ARG A 295 20.19 5.77 7.34
C ARG A 295 19.04 6.28 6.46
N GLY A 296 18.94 5.82 5.22
CA GLY A 296 17.94 6.32 4.28
C GLY A 296 18.19 7.76 3.81
N GLU A 297 19.46 8.16 3.67
CA GLU A 297 19.84 9.51 3.22
C GLU A 297 19.46 9.81 1.76
N LYS A 298 19.03 8.79 1.00
CA LYS A 298 18.56 8.93 -0.37
C LYS A 298 17.19 8.28 -0.54
N ASP A 299 16.37 8.94 -1.33
CA ASP A 299 15.05 8.48 -1.73
C ASP A 299 15.14 7.37 -2.78
N MET A 300 14.19 6.45 -2.77
CA MET A 300 14.01 5.43 -3.79
C MET A 300 13.03 5.94 -4.86
N VAL A 301 13.52 6.08 -6.09
CA VAL A 301 12.67 6.41 -7.25
C VAL A 301 12.36 5.15 -8.02
N VAL A 302 11.09 4.77 -8.11
CA VAL A 302 10.65 3.54 -8.79
C VAL A 302 10.01 3.89 -10.12
N LEU A 303 10.63 3.44 -11.22
CA LEU A 303 10.22 3.74 -12.59
C LEU A 303 9.90 2.45 -13.37
N PRO A 304 8.68 1.92 -13.29
CA PRO A 304 8.23 0.84 -14.16
C PRO A 304 7.96 1.37 -15.57
N TYR A 305 8.52 0.71 -16.57
CA TYR A 305 8.24 1.01 -17.98
C TYR A 305 7.10 0.10 -18.48
N LYS A 306 5.97 0.22 -17.81
CA LYS A 306 4.72 -0.50 -18.12
C LYS A 306 3.54 0.20 -17.45
N ASP A 307 2.52 0.53 -18.19
CA ASP A 307 1.35 1.27 -17.68
C ASP A 307 0.61 0.51 -16.58
N SER A 308 0.47 -0.80 -16.69
CA SER A 308 -0.18 -1.63 -15.68
C SER A 308 0.54 -1.67 -14.33
N LEU A 309 1.82 -1.28 -14.27
CA LEU A 309 2.59 -1.17 -13.02
C LEU A 309 2.61 0.26 -12.43
N LEU A 310 1.78 1.19 -12.93
CA LEU A 310 1.70 2.58 -12.46
C LEU A 310 1.59 2.70 -10.94
N LEU A 311 0.80 1.84 -10.31
CA LEU A 311 0.57 1.91 -8.85
C LEU A 311 1.60 1.14 -8.02
N PHE A 312 2.61 0.52 -8.63
CA PHE A 312 3.61 -0.23 -7.89
C PHE A 312 4.42 0.64 -6.92
N SER A 313 4.84 1.82 -7.34
CA SER A 313 5.54 2.77 -6.45
C SER A 313 4.65 3.19 -5.28
N ARG A 314 3.35 3.41 -5.51
CA ARG A 314 2.38 3.77 -4.46
C ARG A 314 2.18 2.63 -3.44
N TYR A 315 2.13 1.39 -3.90
CA TYR A 315 2.15 0.20 -3.03
C TYR A 315 3.44 0.17 -2.19
N LEU A 316 4.60 0.38 -2.83
CA LEU A 316 5.90 0.40 -2.15
C LEU A 316 6.06 1.59 -1.19
N GLN A 317 5.38 2.72 -1.42
CA GLN A 317 5.38 3.81 -0.43
C GLN A 317 4.94 3.30 0.94
N GLN A 318 3.83 2.57 1.02
CA GLN A 318 3.41 2.03 2.30
C GLN A 318 4.34 0.93 2.78
N LEU A 319 4.64 -0.06 1.95
CA LEU A 319 5.48 -1.19 2.34
C LEU A 319 6.84 -0.75 2.88
N VAL A 320 7.54 0.15 2.18
CA VAL A 320 8.89 0.59 2.54
C VAL A 320 8.87 1.68 3.62
N MET A 321 8.10 2.77 3.39
CA MET A 321 8.16 3.95 4.26
C MET A 321 7.57 3.68 5.64
N GLU A 322 6.44 2.98 5.71
CA GLU A 322 5.79 2.65 6.99
C GLU A 322 6.58 1.57 7.77
N SER A 323 7.28 0.67 7.06
CA SER A 323 8.12 -0.34 7.70
C SER A 323 9.44 0.23 8.22
N LEU A 324 10.09 1.09 7.45
CA LEU A 324 11.46 1.56 7.73
C LEU A 324 11.51 2.94 8.38
N GLY A 325 10.45 3.77 8.25
CA GLY A 325 10.35 5.07 8.89
C GLY A 325 10.21 4.95 10.40
N LYS A 326 11.32 4.94 11.12
CA LYS A 326 11.36 4.73 12.58
C LYS A 326 12.25 5.77 13.27
N GLU A 327 11.71 6.38 14.33
CA GLU A 327 12.48 7.27 15.20
C GLU A 327 13.54 6.49 16.00
N LYS A 328 13.16 5.29 16.48
CA LYS A 328 14.00 4.48 17.38
C LYS A 328 14.35 3.13 16.78
N ASP A 329 15.53 2.65 17.15
CA ASP A 329 15.93 1.27 16.91
C ASP A 329 15.35 0.31 17.99
N LEU A 330 15.57 -1.00 17.80
CA LEU A 330 15.13 -2.03 18.76
C LEU A 330 15.78 -1.91 20.15
N ALA A 331 16.91 -1.20 20.26
CA ALA A 331 17.57 -0.92 21.54
C ALA A 331 17.06 0.38 22.19
N GLY A 332 16.14 1.11 21.56
CA GLY A 332 15.56 2.36 22.05
C GLY A 332 16.38 3.62 21.74
N ASN A 333 17.46 3.51 20.97
CA ASN A 333 18.24 4.66 20.54
C ASN A 333 17.49 5.44 19.46
N THR A 334 17.58 6.78 19.48
CA THR A 334 17.04 7.64 18.43
C THR A 334 17.94 7.58 17.20
N VAL A 335 17.39 7.07 16.08
CA VAL A 335 18.13 6.81 14.83
C VAL A 335 17.55 7.54 13.62
N TYR A 336 16.25 7.88 13.61
CA TYR A 336 15.54 8.50 12.48
C TYR A 336 15.81 7.79 11.15
N GLN A 337 15.43 6.51 11.09
CA GLN A 337 15.54 5.68 9.91
C GLN A 337 14.36 5.93 8.94
N GLY A 338 14.58 5.67 7.64
CA GLY A 338 13.55 5.67 6.63
C GLY A 338 14.11 5.83 5.23
N ILE A 339 13.37 5.33 4.23
CA ILE A 339 13.66 5.54 2.80
C ILE A 339 12.38 6.06 2.20
N ALA A 340 12.36 7.30 1.70
CA ALA A 340 11.21 7.82 0.96
C ALA A 340 11.11 7.13 -0.41
N VAL A 341 9.88 6.87 -0.85
CA VAL A 341 9.61 6.21 -2.13
C VAL A 341 8.69 7.09 -2.97
N TYR A 342 9.05 7.32 -4.23
CA TYR A 342 8.18 7.96 -5.21
C TYR A 342 8.47 7.44 -6.62
N GLY A 343 7.68 7.87 -7.57
CA GLY A 343 7.75 7.49 -8.98
C GLY A 343 6.38 7.10 -9.48
N ASN A 344 6.19 7.11 -10.80
CA ASN A 344 4.94 6.70 -11.43
C ASN A 344 5.23 5.67 -12.52
N LYS A 345 5.61 6.11 -13.72
CA LYS A 345 5.97 5.23 -14.83
C LYS A 345 6.88 5.93 -15.86
N GLY A 346 7.80 5.19 -16.43
CA GLY A 346 8.46 5.57 -17.68
C GLY A 346 7.51 5.29 -18.87
N SER A 347 7.53 6.10 -19.93
CA SER A 347 8.37 7.29 -20.17
C SER A 347 7.71 8.60 -19.68
N THR A 348 6.52 8.54 -19.11
CA THR A 348 5.77 9.73 -18.65
C THR A 348 6.61 10.57 -17.69
N ASP A 349 7.30 9.94 -16.75
CA ASP A 349 8.10 10.62 -15.73
C ASP A 349 9.33 11.33 -16.30
N GLN A 350 9.79 10.96 -17.49
CA GLN A 350 10.82 11.69 -18.22
C GLN A 350 10.38 13.13 -18.59
N HIS A 351 9.08 13.31 -18.81
CA HIS A 351 8.47 14.61 -19.10
C HIS A 351 7.97 15.35 -17.86
N ALA A 352 8.17 14.77 -16.67
CA ALA A 352 7.75 15.36 -15.40
C ALA A 352 8.94 15.81 -14.53
N TYR A 353 9.84 14.89 -14.16
CA TYR A 353 10.87 15.18 -13.15
C TYR A 353 12.26 14.56 -13.42
N VAL A 354 12.48 13.83 -14.52
CA VAL A 354 13.81 13.26 -14.83
C VAL A 354 14.87 14.35 -15.00
N GLN A 355 14.48 15.58 -15.41
CA GLN A 355 15.38 16.73 -15.38
C GLN A 355 15.99 16.95 -13.98
N GLN A 356 15.17 16.90 -12.92
CA GLN A 356 15.63 17.01 -11.53
C GLN A 356 16.55 15.85 -11.16
N LEU A 357 16.21 14.63 -11.56
CA LEU A 357 17.02 13.44 -11.25
C LEU A 357 18.41 13.54 -11.90
N ARG A 358 18.48 14.01 -13.13
CA ARG A 358 19.75 14.10 -13.84
C ARG A 358 20.64 15.23 -13.34
N GLU A 359 20.09 16.44 -13.18
CA GLU A 359 20.86 17.68 -12.97
C GLU A 359 20.69 18.30 -11.57
N GLY A 360 19.69 17.85 -10.82
CA GLY A 360 19.42 18.35 -9.47
C GLY A 360 20.25 17.67 -8.36
N VAL A 361 19.77 17.83 -7.14
CA VAL A 361 20.43 17.28 -5.93
C VAL A 361 20.49 15.77 -6.01
N PRO A 362 21.67 15.13 -5.75
CA PRO A 362 21.84 13.68 -5.83
C PRO A 362 21.34 12.94 -4.57
N ASN A 363 20.11 13.22 -4.14
CA ASN A 363 19.50 12.68 -2.92
C ASN A 363 18.61 11.46 -3.16
N PHE A 364 18.85 10.71 -4.23
CA PHE A 364 18.06 9.55 -4.62
C PHE A 364 18.92 8.45 -5.24
N PHE A 365 18.32 7.28 -5.38
CA PHE A 365 18.73 6.20 -6.30
C PHE A 365 17.50 5.69 -7.06
N LEU A 366 17.70 5.13 -8.25
CA LEU A 366 16.58 4.66 -9.07
C LEU A 366 16.45 3.14 -9.03
N THR A 367 15.20 2.68 -9.17
CA THR A 367 14.87 1.31 -9.51
C THR A 367 14.05 1.32 -10.80
N PHE A 368 14.65 0.92 -11.90
CA PHE A 368 13.98 0.68 -13.17
C PHE A 368 13.30 -0.68 -13.14
N ILE A 369 12.07 -0.76 -13.64
CA ILE A 369 11.40 -2.05 -13.89
C ILE A 369 11.15 -2.15 -15.39
N GLU A 370 11.87 -3.07 -16.00
CA GLU A 370 11.77 -3.45 -17.41
C GLU A 370 10.81 -4.61 -17.55
N VAL A 371 9.96 -4.58 -18.58
CA VAL A 371 9.08 -5.68 -18.96
C VAL A 371 9.40 -6.08 -20.39
N LEU A 372 9.87 -7.33 -20.59
CA LEU A 372 10.36 -7.79 -21.89
C LEU A 372 9.27 -7.94 -22.95
N GLU A 373 8.07 -8.40 -22.55
CA GLU A 373 6.94 -8.51 -23.47
C GLU A 373 6.14 -7.21 -23.50
N ASP A 374 6.11 -6.57 -24.67
CA ASP A 374 5.38 -5.31 -24.85
C ASP A 374 3.87 -5.50 -24.70
N ARG A 375 3.30 -6.44 -25.44
CA ARG A 375 1.87 -6.78 -25.50
C ARG A 375 1.66 -8.19 -26.04
N GLN A 376 0.47 -8.70 -25.82
CA GLN A 376 0.02 -9.89 -26.54
C GLN A 376 -0.37 -9.50 -27.99
N GLY A 377 0.03 -10.32 -28.97
CA GLY A 377 -0.29 -10.11 -30.36
C GLY A 377 0.70 -9.22 -31.11
N HIS A 378 0.28 -8.70 -32.26
CA HIS A 378 1.11 -7.95 -33.19
C HIS A 378 1.30 -6.50 -32.75
N SER A 379 2.55 -6.03 -32.80
CA SER A 379 2.87 -4.60 -32.65
C SER A 379 3.07 -3.97 -34.04
N PRO A 380 2.31 -2.93 -34.40
CA PRO A 380 2.53 -2.22 -35.65
C PRO A 380 3.83 -1.42 -35.62
N ASP A 381 4.49 -1.32 -36.76
CA ASP A 381 5.61 -0.41 -36.95
C ASP A 381 5.13 1.05 -36.88
N VAL A 382 5.81 1.89 -36.12
CA VAL A 382 5.64 3.36 -36.12
C VAL A 382 6.67 4.03 -37.02
N GLU A 383 7.79 3.35 -37.26
CA GLU A 383 8.80 3.63 -38.29
C GLU A 383 9.23 2.27 -38.88
N PRO A 384 9.84 2.22 -40.07
CA PRO A 384 10.22 0.95 -40.69
C PRO A 384 11.06 0.07 -39.76
N GLY A 385 10.49 -1.05 -39.30
CA GLY A 385 11.15 -2.01 -38.39
C GLY A 385 11.25 -1.55 -36.93
N ILE A 386 10.55 -0.50 -36.53
CA ILE A 386 10.57 0.05 -35.17
C ILE A 386 9.13 0.14 -34.64
N THR A 387 8.88 -0.43 -33.48
CA THR A 387 7.59 -0.41 -32.78
C THR A 387 7.56 0.64 -31.65
N THR A 388 6.39 0.88 -31.07
CA THR A 388 6.27 1.67 -29.82
C THR A 388 7.00 1.02 -28.63
N GLY A 389 7.12 -0.33 -28.61
CA GLY A 389 7.88 -1.05 -27.61
C GLY A 389 9.37 -0.76 -27.69
N ASP A 390 9.93 -0.72 -28.90
CA ASP A 390 11.34 -0.34 -29.11
C ASP A 390 11.63 1.08 -28.64
N TYR A 391 10.69 2.01 -28.84
CA TYR A 391 10.79 3.37 -28.28
C TYR A 391 10.77 3.37 -26.76
N LEU A 392 9.88 2.59 -26.13
CA LEU A 392 9.79 2.49 -24.67
C LEU A 392 11.08 1.92 -24.08
N LEU A 393 11.64 0.87 -24.70
CA LEU A 393 12.93 0.30 -24.35
C LEU A 393 14.07 1.34 -24.51
N GLY A 394 14.08 2.06 -25.64
CA GLY A 394 15.05 3.13 -25.89
C GLY A 394 14.98 4.23 -24.83
N PHE A 395 13.80 4.63 -24.40
CA PHE A 395 13.62 5.60 -23.33
C PHE A 395 14.12 5.07 -21.97
N LEU A 396 13.88 3.80 -21.66
CA LEU A 396 14.41 3.17 -20.43
C LEU A 396 15.93 3.23 -20.41
N TYR A 397 16.58 2.65 -21.41
CA TYR A 397 18.04 2.57 -21.41
C TYR A 397 18.70 3.91 -21.64
N GLY A 398 18.11 4.78 -22.46
CA GLY A 398 18.60 6.16 -22.63
C GLY A 398 18.56 6.94 -21.30
N THR A 399 17.49 6.79 -20.52
CA THR A 399 17.40 7.42 -19.18
C THR A 399 18.43 6.80 -18.25
N ARG A 400 18.56 5.47 -18.21
CA ARG A 400 19.50 4.76 -17.34
C ARG A 400 20.95 5.21 -17.60
N GLU A 401 21.36 5.31 -18.87
CA GLU A 401 22.71 5.80 -19.24
C GLU A 401 22.89 7.28 -18.87
N ALA A 402 21.95 8.16 -19.24
CA ALA A 402 22.02 9.59 -18.95
C ALA A 402 22.11 9.90 -17.44
N ILE A 403 21.45 9.12 -16.61
CA ILE A 403 21.50 9.20 -15.14
C ILE A 403 22.86 8.71 -14.64
N TYR A 404 23.35 7.60 -15.16
CA TYR A 404 24.64 7.02 -14.75
C TYR A 404 25.81 7.94 -15.11
N ASP A 405 25.80 8.59 -16.25
CA ASP A 405 26.82 9.56 -16.68
C ASP A 405 26.97 10.72 -15.67
N ASN A 406 25.86 11.10 -15.02
CA ASN A 406 25.85 12.08 -13.93
C ASN A 406 26.08 11.47 -12.54
N GLN A 407 26.67 10.28 -12.48
CA GLN A 407 27.03 9.61 -11.23
C GLN A 407 25.82 9.36 -10.30
N ARG A 408 24.66 8.97 -10.86
CA ARG A 408 23.51 8.52 -10.11
C ARG A 408 23.46 6.99 -10.10
N ASP A 409 23.15 6.43 -8.93
CA ASP A 409 23.06 4.99 -8.74
C ASP A 409 21.70 4.45 -9.22
N SER A 410 21.69 3.26 -9.82
CA SER A 410 20.44 2.60 -10.22
C SER A 410 20.49 1.09 -10.11
N ILE A 411 19.31 0.52 -9.91
CA ILE A 411 18.97 -0.90 -9.90
C ILE A 411 18.06 -1.14 -11.12
N SER A 412 18.17 -2.28 -11.77
CA SER A 412 17.21 -2.71 -12.79
C SER A 412 16.61 -4.06 -12.39
N VAL A 413 15.28 -4.12 -12.36
CA VAL A 413 14.51 -5.36 -12.23
C VAL A 413 13.87 -5.62 -13.58
N THR A 414 14.26 -6.72 -14.25
CA THR A 414 13.70 -7.11 -15.53
C THR A 414 12.79 -8.32 -15.34
N ILE A 415 11.55 -8.22 -15.80
CA ILE A 415 10.55 -9.29 -15.74
C ILE A 415 10.10 -9.67 -17.16
N PRO A 416 9.73 -10.95 -17.41
CA PRO A 416 9.32 -11.36 -18.75
C PRO A 416 8.02 -10.69 -19.18
N GLN A 417 7.03 -10.64 -18.32
CA GLN A 417 5.68 -10.07 -18.56
C GLN A 417 5.00 -9.72 -17.24
N VAL A 418 3.92 -8.95 -17.29
CA VAL A 418 3.05 -8.70 -16.12
C VAL A 418 1.95 -9.76 -16.10
N ASN A 419 2.04 -10.66 -15.12
CA ASN A 419 1.04 -11.71 -14.88
C ASN A 419 0.94 -12.00 -13.36
N PRO A 420 -0.06 -12.77 -12.91
CA PRO A 420 -0.26 -13.05 -11.48
C PRO A 420 0.99 -13.62 -10.79
N ARG A 421 1.69 -14.57 -11.42
CA ARG A 421 2.89 -15.20 -10.85
C ARG A 421 4.01 -14.19 -10.65
N ILE A 422 4.26 -13.33 -11.61
CA ILE A 422 5.33 -12.32 -11.54
C ILE A 422 4.98 -11.19 -10.55
N VAL A 423 3.72 -10.74 -10.51
CA VAL A 423 3.29 -9.74 -9.53
C VAL A 423 3.42 -10.28 -8.11
N GLY A 424 3.01 -11.53 -7.87
CA GLY A 424 3.25 -12.21 -6.59
C GLY A 424 4.73 -12.29 -6.22
N ALA A 425 5.59 -12.61 -7.18
CA ALA A 425 7.04 -12.64 -6.97
C ALA A 425 7.63 -11.26 -6.63
N LEU A 426 7.15 -10.17 -7.28
CA LEU A 426 7.57 -8.81 -6.95
C LEU A 426 7.14 -8.40 -5.53
N ILE A 427 5.92 -8.72 -5.12
CA ILE A 427 5.44 -8.48 -3.75
C ILE A 427 6.37 -9.19 -2.75
N ALA A 428 6.64 -10.47 -2.96
CA ALA A 428 7.49 -11.27 -2.07
C ALA A 428 8.95 -10.76 -2.03
N LEU A 429 9.50 -10.34 -3.18
CA LEU A 429 10.85 -9.77 -3.27
C LEU A 429 11.00 -8.53 -2.37
N TYR A 430 10.04 -7.60 -2.46
CA TYR A 430 10.11 -6.36 -1.69
C TYR A 430 9.74 -6.56 -0.22
N ASP A 431 8.79 -7.44 0.12
CA ASP A 431 8.51 -7.85 1.51
C ASP A 431 9.79 -8.35 2.19
N ARG A 432 10.53 -9.22 1.52
CA ARG A 432 11.77 -9.80 2.04
C ARG A 432 12.90 -8.78 2.11
N ALA A 433 13.05 -7.92 1.11
CA ALA A 433 14.06 -6.88 1.08
C ALA A 433 13.87 -5.88 2.24
N VAL A 434 12.61 -5.51 2.54
CA VAL A 434 12.25 -4.67 3.69
C VAL A 434 12.61 -5.35 5.01
N GLY A 435 12.29 -6.64 5.17
CA GLY A 435 12.64 -7.40 6.38
C GLY A 435 14.13 -7.48 6.61
N LEU A 436 14.91 -7.82 5.56
CA LEU A 436 16.37 -7.86 5.62
C LEU A 436 16.96 -6.47 5.95
N TYR A 437 16.52 -5.42 5.25
CA TYR A 437 17.00 -4.07 5.51
C TYR A 437 16.70 -3.61 6.94
N ALA A 438 15.53 -3.90 7.46
CA ALA A 438 15.16 -3.56 8.83
C ALA A 438 16.10 -4.21 9.86
N SER A 439 16.49 -5.48 9.65
CA SER A 439 17.51 -6.14 10.48
C SER A 439 18.88 -5.47 10.35
N LEU A 440 19.32 -5.12 9.12
CA LEU A 440 20.61 -4.42 8.90
C LEU A 440 20.73 -3.11 9.67
N VAL A 441 19.61 -2.40 9.88
CA VAL A 441 19.56 -1.10 10.58
C VAL A 441 18.91 -1.19 11.96
N ASN A 442 18.62 -2.41 12.44
CA ASN A 442 18.12 -2.73 13.77
C ASN A 442 16.79 -2.04 14.14
N VAL A 443 15.81 -2.01 13.23
CA VAL A 443 14.48 -1.40 13.49
C VAL A 443 13.35 -2.42 13.44
N ASN A 444 12.27 -2.16 14.19
CA ASN A 444 11.01 -2.93 14.06
C ASN A 444 10.24 -2.50 12.80
N ALA A 445 10.23 -3.35 11.76
CA ALA A 445 9.51 -3.08 10.51
C ALA A 445 7.99 -3.27 10.62
N TYR A 446 7.46 -3.82 11.71
CA TYR A 446 6.13 -4.43 11.74
C TYR A 446 5.10 -3.68 12.58
N HIS A 447 5.46 -2.55 13.20
CA HIS A 447 4.56 -1.63 13.91
C HIS A 447 4.51 -0.26 13.23
N GLN A 448 3.58 0.62 13.63
CA GLN A 448 3.40 1.96 13.05
C GLN A 448 2.99 3.02 14.08
N PRO A 449 3.85 3.39 15.06
CA PRO A 449 3.49 4.30 16.15
C PRO A 449 3.12 5.71 15.68
N GLY A 450 3.70 6.19 14.58
CA GLY A 450 3.41 7.51 14.02
C GLY A 450 1.96 7.67 13.51
N VAL A 451 1.36 6.60 13.00
CA VAL A 451 -0.02 6.61 12.51
C VAL A 451 -1.00 6.73 13.68
N GLU A 452 -0.74 6.04 14.79
CA GLU A 452 -1.59 6.11 15.99
C GLU A 452 -1.58 7.49 16.62
N ALA A 453 -0.45 8.20 16.65
CA ALA A 453 -0.35 9.58 17.11
C ALA A 453 -1.27 10.52 16.31
N GLY A 454 -1.29 10.39 14.97
CA GLY A 454 -2.18 11.17 14.09
C GLY A 454 -3.66 10.92 14.37
N LYS A 455 -4.07 9.66 14.56
CA LYS A 455 -5.45 9.28 14.87
C LYS A 455 -5.91 9.89 16.21
N LYS A 456 -5.05 9.83 17.24
CA LYS A 456 -5.34 10.43 18.55
C LYS A 456 -5.55 11.94 18.43
N ALA A 457 -4.64 12.64 17.74
CA ALA A 457 -4.75 14.08 17.52
C ALA A 457 -6.04 14.44 16.75
N ALA A 458 -6.42 13.68 15.73
CA ALA A 458 -7.67 13.90 15.00
C ALA A 458 -8.90 13.74 15.92
N SER A 459 -8.93 12.72 16.78
CA SER A 459 -10.01 12.54 17.76
C SER A 459 -10.14 13.73 18.73
N GLU A 460 -9.02 14.27 19.21
CA GLU A 460 -9.01 15.46 20.09
C GLU A 460 -9.58 16.71 19.39
N ILE A 461 -9.32 16.87 18.08
CA ILE A 461 -9.89 17.97 17.28
C ILE A 461 -11.41 17.82 17.16
N LEU A 462 -11.92 16.60 16.91
CA LEU A 462 -13.36 16.36 16.84
C LEU A 462 -14.06 16.57 18.19
N HIS A 463 -13.44 16.16 19.29
CA HIS A 463 -13.95 16.45 20.64
C HIS A 463 -13.98 17.96 20.93
N LEU A 464 -12.96 18.71 20.51
CA LEU A 464 -12.94 20.17 20.61
C LEU A 464 -14.10 20.77 19.81
N GLN A 465 -14.33 20.31 18.56
CA GLN A 465 -15.46 20.76 17.77
C GLN A 465 -16.79 20.54 18.49
N THR A 466 -17.02 19.38 19.11
CA THR A 466 -18.24 19.09 19.85
C THR A 466 -18.44 20.07 21.02
N ARG A 467 -17.41 20.29 21.87
CA ARG A 467 -17.47 21.23 22.97
C ARG A 467 -17.75 22.67 22.52
N MET A 468 -17.10 23.11 21.45
CA MET A 468 -17.33 24.44 20.86
C MET A 468 -18.79 24.60 20.42
N MET A 469 -19.38 23.60 19.78
CA MET A 469 -20.76 23.63 19.31
C MET A 469 -21.75 23.70 20.51
N GLU A 470 -21.46 22.96 21.58
CA GLU A 470 -22.24 23.02 22.82
C GLU A 470 -22.21 24.43 23.45
N VAL A 471 -21.03 25.05 23.54
CA VAL A 471 -20.88 26.43 24.06
C VAL A 471 -21.62 27.43 23.17
N ILE A 472 -21.49 27.37 21.87
CA ILE A 472 -22.16 28.28 20.93
C ILE A 472 -23.69 28.17 21.05
N ALA A 473 -24.19 26.93 21.17
CA ALA A 473 -25.62 26.69 21.32
C ALA A 473 -26.17 27.22 22.67
N ALA A 474 -25.40 27.11 23.75
CA ALA A 474 -25.82 27.52 25.10
C ALA A 474 -25.80 29.04 25.30
N GLU A 475 -24.89 29.77 24.64
CA GLU A 475 -24.69 31.21 24.92
C GLU A 475 -25.77 32.13 24.33
N GLY A 476 -26.37 31.77 23.19
CA GLY A 476 -27.45 32.52 22.54
C GLY A 476 -27.09 33.93 22.05
N LYS A 477 -25.80 34.29 22.10
CA LYS A 477 -25.24 35.58 21.65
C LYS A 477 -23.91 35.35 20.93
N PRO A 478 -23.47 36.28 20.07
CA PRO A 478 -22.15 36.21 19.45
C PRO A 478 -21.03 36.21 20.49
N LEU A 479 -20.04 35.33 20.31
CA LEU A 479 -18.82 35.22 21.09
C LEU A 479 -17.61 35.60 20.27
N SER A 480 -16.60 36.26 20.86
CA SER A 480 -15.27 36.35 20.23
C SER A 480 -14.60 34.96 20.23
N LEU A 481 -13.51 34.82 19.45
CA LEU A 481 -12.77 33.56 19.42
C LEU A 481 -12.13 33.24 20.77
N GLU A 482 -11.65 34.26 21.45
CA GLU A 482 -11.05 34.17 22.78
C GLU A 482 -12.09 33.76 23.85
N GLU A 483 -13.27 34.38 23.83
CA GLU A 483 -14.37 34.00 24.73
C GLU A 483 -14.80 32.56 24.52
N LEU A 484 -14.96 32.15 23.25
CA LEU A 484 -15.27 30.76 22.90
C LEU A 484 -14.19 29.79 23.39
N ALA A 485 -12.92 30.14 23.16
CA ALA A 485 -11.79 29.31 23.57
C ALA A 485 -11.74 29.08 25.08
N GLN A 486 -11.97 30.15 25.86
CA GLN A 486 -12.05 30.08 27.33
C GLN A 486 -13.21 29.19 27.79
N LYS A 487 -14.41 29.41 27.23
CA LYS A 487 -15.61 28.65 27.60
C LYS A 487 -15.56 27.17 27.17
N ALA A 488 -14.84 26.86 26.07
CA ALA A 488 -14.62 25.51 25.62
C ALA A 488 -13.43 24.81 26.31
N ASP A 489 -12.82 25.44 27.32
CA ASP A 489 -11.61 24.95 28.01
C ASP A 489 -10.48 24.60 27.00
N ALA A 490 -10.17 25.55 26.11
CA ALA A 490 -9.20 25.41 25.03
C ALA A 490 -8.47 26.72 24.69
N GLY A 491 -8.15 27.52 25.74
CA GLY A 491 -7.53 28.83 25.57
C GLY A 491 -6.17 28.84 24.87
N ASP A 492 -5.46 27.73 24.90
CA ASP A 492 -4.20 27.49 24.18
C ASP A 492 -4.39 27.06 22.72
N ARG A 493 -5.64 26.84 22.26
CA ARG A 493 -5.99 26.27 20.95
C ARG A 493 -6.83 27.21 20.06
N ILE A 494 -6.75 28.55 20.27
CA ILE A 494 -7.56 29.55 19.55
C ILE A 494 -7.38 29.44 18.01
N GLU A 495 -6.18 29.20 17.52
CA GLU A 495 -5.93 28.99 16.09
C GLU A 495 -6.72 27.78 15.55
N MET A 496 -6.73 26.68 16.29
CA MET A 496 -7.48 25.48 15.91
C MET A 496 -8.99 25.75 15.91
N ILE A 497 -9.49 26.45 16.91
CA ILE A 497 -10.89 26.90 16.99
C ILE A 497 -11.26 27.71 15.76
N TYR A 498 -10.45 28.69 15.39
CA TYR A 498 -10.67 29.48 14.17
C TYR A 498 -10.73 28.60 12.92
N LYS A 499 -9.82 27.64 12.77
CA LYS A 499 -9.80 26.74 11.61
C LYS A 499 -11.04 25.85 11.55
N ILE A 500 -11.49 25.30 12.68
CA ILE A 500 -12.73 24.50 12.76
C ILE A 500 -13.95 25.35 12.42
N LEU A 501 -14.09 26.54 12.98
CA LEU A 501 -15.21 27.44 12.73
C LEU A 501 -15.29 27.85 11.26
N ARG A 502 -14.15 28.14 10.64
CA ARG A 502 -14.07 28.48 9.21
C ARG A 502 -14.55 27.33 8.34
N HIS A 503 -14.18 26.11 8.69
CA HIS A 503 -14.67 24.90 8.01
C HIS A 503 -16.18 24.74 8.18
N LEU A 504 -16.70 24.82 9.40
CA LEU A 504 -18.13 24.72 9.69
C LEU A 504 -18.95 25.79 8.96
N HIS A 505 -18.47 27.03 8.98
CA HIS A 505 -19.11 28.17 8.30
C HIS A 505 -19.18 27.97 6.79
N ALA A 506 -18.07 27.57 6.17
CA ALA A 506 -17.99 27.31 4.73
C ALA A 506 -18.94 26.20 4.25
N ASN A 507 -19.20 25.24 5.13
CA ASN A 507 -20.12 24.11 4.89
C ASN A 507 -21.56 24.38 5.37
N GLY A 508 -21.87 25.60 5.80
CA GLY A 508 -23.21 25.98 6.29
C GLY A 508 -23.67 25.23 7.54
N ARG A 509 -22.74 24.72 8.36
CA ARG A 509 -22.98 23.83 9.49
C ARG A 509 -23.16 24.61 10.78
N GLN A 510 -24.43 24.99 11.12
CA GLN A 510 -24.90 25.45 12.42
C GLN A 510 -24.17 26.67 13.06
N VAL A 511 -23.19 27.26 12.37
CA VAL A 511 -22.46 28.44 12.84
C VAL A 511 -22.44 29.54 11.80
N THR A 512 -22.50 30.79 12.29
CA THR A 512 -22.28 31.98 11.49
C THR A 512 -21.07 32.72 12.04
N LEU A 513 -20.10 33.01 11.15
CA LEU A 513 -18.98 33.90 11.45
C LEU A 513 -19.30 35.29 10.93
N SER A 514 -19.13 36.31 11.78
CA SER A 514 -19.30 37.72 11.46
C SER A 514 -17.96 38.43 11.66
N GLY A 515 -17.65 39.39 10.77
CA GLY A 515 -16.37 40.10 10.77
C GLY A 515 -15.53 39.81 9.53
N ASN A 516 -14.26 40.17 9.56
CA ASN A 516 -13.33 39.94 8.43
C ASN A 516 -12.55 38.64 8.60
N LEU A 517 -12.81 37.66 7.75
CA LEU A 517 -12.12 36.34 7.78
C LEU A 517 -10.59 36.44 7.65
N ALA A 518 -10.07 37.48 7.04
CA ALA A 518 -8.63 37.74 6.94
C ALA A 518 -8.04 38.40 8.22
N GLN A 519 -8.90 38.79 9.16
CA GLN A 519 -8.53 39.40 10.43
C GLN A 519 -9.17 38.62 11.59
N PRO A 520 -8.65 37.46 11.97
CA PRO A 520 -9.28 36.56 12.94
C PRO A 520 -9.68 37.20 14.26
N ALA A 521 -8.90 38.17 14.75
CA ALA A 521 -9.21 38.92 15.99
C ALA A 521 -10.48 39.78 15.90
N SER A 522 -11.00 40.04 14.68
CA SER A 522 -12.24 40.81 14.50
C SER A 522 -13.50 39.92 14.42
N LEU A 523 -13.32 38.60 14.49
CA LEU A 523 -14.41 37.67 14.29
C LEU A 523 -15.24 37.44 15.55
N SER A 524 -16.53 37.30 15.33
CA SER A 524 -17.45 36.72 16.30
C SER A 524 -18.19 35.55 15.67
N VAL A 525 -18.57 34.59 16.51
CA VAL A 525 -19.32 33.41 16.12
C VAL A 525 -20.64 33.34 16.89
N SER A 526 -21.70 32.94 16.21
CA SER A 526 -23.00 32.63 16.79
C SER A 526 -23.58 31.35 16.21
N ALA A 527 -24.54 30.75 16.87
CA ALA A 527 -25.39 29.74 16.25
C ALA A 527 -26.10 30.33 15.02
N ARG A 528 -26.31 29.47 14.02
CA ARG A 528 -27.00 29.82 12.77
C ARG A 528 -28.50 29.73 12.95
#